data_9491c44003869f5160ccc9faa7efdfc5
#
_entry.id   9491c44003869f5160ccc9faa7efdfc5
#
_cell.length_a   1.000
_cell.length_b   1.000
_cell.length_c   1.000
_cell.angle_alpha   90.00
_cell.angle_beta   90.00
_cell.angle_gamma   90.00
#
_symmetry.space_group_name_H-M   'P 1'
#
loop_
_entity.id
_entity.type
_entity.pdbx_description
1 polymer ?
#
loop_
_entity_poly.entity_id
_entity_poly.type
_entity_poly.pdbx_seq_one_letter_code
_entity_poly.pdbx_strand_id
1 'polypeptide(L)'
;MSEGKVSVGYFVNWGIYGRKYPPSKIPTDDLTHILYSFANLKSDTGEVFLSDDWADKDIHYEGDSWGDEGTNLYGNLKAIYNIKKQNRNIKVILSIGGWSYSSSIHPVVVDPSLRANFVESAVKILEDYGLDGLDVDYEFPQNDEQARGYAELLQELRIALDNHASSKGTDYRFLLSVAAPCGPESYQKLHVADMDQALDFWNLMAYDFSGSWDQIANHQANLYGGPVSVSQAINFYINQGVSRSKIVMGIPLYGRSFAATHGPGTSFNGVGGGTWEQGVYDYRTLPLPGAHVLHDEQARASWSYDESKGEMVSFDSEQVGWWKGEYIRNEGLAGSMFWDLSGDKGSDREGMEGGEGKEPQHGQSLVAVVKHAMGGLRQDENWLSYEGSKFDNLRNGME
;
A
#
# COMPACT_ATOMS: atom_id res chain seq x y z
N MET A 1 -23.21 5.46 -5.25
CA MET A 1 -21.87 4.82 -5.13
C MET A 1 -21.27 4.89 -6.50
N SER A 2 -20.05 5.43 -6.64
CA SER A 2 -19.37 5.46 -7.94
C SER A 2 -19.16 4.02 -8.42
N GLU A 3 -19.50 3.75 -9.66
CA GLU A 3 -19.14 2.49 -10.31
C GLU A 3 -17.63 2.47 -10.52
N GLY A 4 -16.98 1.33 -10.29
CA GLY A 4 -15.54 1.14 -10.49
C GLY A 4 -14.81 0.64 -9.26
N LYS A 5 -13.58 0.20 -9.49
CA LYS A 5 -12.67 -0.36 -8.48
C LYS A 5 -11.65 0.66 -8.03
N VAL A 6 -11.11 0.47 -6.82
CA VAL A 6 -9.92 1.20 -6.39
C VAL A 6 -8.66 0.44 -6.79
N SER A 7 -7.63 1.17 -7.17
CA SER A 7 -6.28 0.67 -7.37
C SER A 7 -5.35 1.51 -6.51
N VAL A 8 -4.79 0.90 -5.47
CA VAL A 8 -4.03 1.56 -4.42
C VAL A 8 -2.55 1.20 -4.56
N GLY A 9 -1.68 2.18 -4.64
CA GLY A 9 -0.23 1.95 -4.72
C GLY A 9 0.51 2.62 -3.58
N TYR A 10 1.35 1.86 -2.87
CA TYR A 10 2.29 2.43 -1.91
C TYR A 10 3.47 3.07 -2.63
N PHE A 11 3.67 4.36 -2.40
CA PHE A 11 4.86 5.09 -2.79
C PHE A 11 5.77 5.25 -1.58
N VAL A 12 6.96 4.65 -1.63
CA VAL A 12 7.93 4.74 -0.53
C VAL A 12 8.84 5.95 -0.73
N ASN A 13 8.95 6.82 0.28
CA ASN A 13 9.72 8.06 0.16
C ASN A 13 11.21 7.82 -0.08
N TRP A 14 11.77 6.74 0.45
CA TRP A 14 13.17 6.32 0.19
C TRP A 14 13.39 5.74 -1.21
N GLY A 15 12.33 5.53 -1.99
CA GLY A 15 12.41 5.02 -3.36
C GLY A 15 13.18 5.94 -4.31
N ILE A 16 13.28 7.23 -3.99
CA ILE A 16 14.01 8.21 -4.81
C ILE A 16 15.52 8.01 -4.81
N TYR A 17 16.06 7.34 -3.81
CA TYR A 17 17.50 7.08 -3.68
C TYR A 17 17.97 5.91 -4.56
N GLY A 18 18.47 4.84 -3.95
CA GLY A 18 19.00 3.67 -4.67
C GLY A 18 18.04 3.05 -5.68
N ARG A 19 16.75 3.03 -5.40
CA ARG A 19 15.71 2.52 -6.31
C ARG A 19 15.46 3.42 -7.52
N LYS A 20 15.84 4.71 -7.44
CA LYS A 20 15.65 5.72 -8.50
C LYS A 20 14.21 5.79 -9.01
N TYR A 21 13.29 5.80 -8.06
CA TYR A 21 11.84 5.85 -8.31
C TYR A 21 11.25 7.17 -7.77
N PRO A 22 11.38 8.29 -8.51
CA PRO A 22 10.75 9.56 -8.15
C PRO A 22 9.25 9.54 -8.48
N PRO A 23 8.49 10.53 -7.98
CA PRO A 23 7.04 10.63 -8.24
C PRO A 23 6.65 10.64 -9.72
N SER A 24 7.54 11.11 -10.60
CA SER A 24 7.30 11.11 -12.06
C SER A 24 7.12 9.71 -12.67
N LYS A 25 7.51 8.66 -11.96
CA LYS A 25 7.33 7.26 -12.39
C LYS A 25 6.04 6.62 -11.92
N ILE A 26 5.24 7.30 -11.12
CA ILE A 26 3.95 6.78 -10.64
C ILE A 26 3.02 6.53 -11.83
N PRO A 27 2.44 5.32 -11.99
CA PRO A 27 1.56 4.97 -13.10
C PRO A 27 0.15 5.54 -12.89
N THR A 28 -0.02 6.85 -13.12
CA THR A 28 -1.23 7.61 -12.80
C THR A 28 -2.49 7.08 -13.47
N ASP A 29 -2.38 6.51 -14.66
CA ASP A 29 -3.53 5.94 -15.38
C ASP A 29 -4.03 4.62 -14.80
N ASP A 30 -3.22 3.99 -13.94
CA ASP A 30 -3.51 2.67 -13.37
C ASP A 30 -3.85 2.71 -11.88
N LEU A 31 -3.89 3.92 -11.29
CA LEU A 31 -4.13 4.12 -9.86
C LEU A 31 -5.32 5.05 -9.60
N THR A 32 -5.93 4.86 -8.43
CA THR A 32 -6.91 5.77 -7.83
C THR A 32 -6.43 6.37 -6.53
N HIS A 33 -5.52 5.68 -5.83
CA HIS A 33 -4.98 6.12 -4.56
C HIS A 33 -3.47 5.89 -4.52
N ILE A 34 -2.75 6.88 -4.01
CA ILE A 34 -1.34 6.79 -3.68
C ILE A 34 -1.22 6.85 -2.16
N LEU A 35 -0.67 5.81 -1.55
CA LEU A 35 -0.32 5.81 -0.14
C LEU A 35 1.14 6.22 0.00
N TYR A 36 1.36 7.42 0.50
CA TYR A 36 2.68 7.99 0.72
C TYR A 36 3.28 7.44 2.02
N SER A 37 4.32 6.69 1.97
CA SER A 37 4.89 5.96 3.10
C SER A 37 6.37 6.28 3.36
N PHE A 38 6.75 6.38 4.62
CA PHE A 38 5.95 6.36 5.82
C PHE A 38 6.20 7.63 6.64
N ALA A 39 5.16 8.16 7.27
CA ALA A 39 5.35 9.03 8.40
C ALA A 39 5.70 8.21 9.64
N ASN A 40 6.49 8.78 10.53
CA ASN A 40 6.85 8.21 11.83
C ASN A 40 6.11 8.93 12.96
N LEU A 41 6.26 8.47 14.17
CA LEU A 41 5.70 9.11 15.35
C LEU A 41 6.66 9.02 16.54
N LYS A 42 6.54 9.96 17.46
CA LYS A 42 7.27 9.96 18.72
C LYS A 42 6.50 9.13 19.74
N SER A 43 7.13 8.09 20.28
CA SER A 43 6.49 7.18 21.23
C SER A 43 6.16 7.82 22.60
N ASP A 44 6.86 8.88 22.97
CA ASP A 44 6.70 9.62 24.22
C ASP A 44 5.66 10.73 24.16
N THR A 45 5.37 11.27 22.98
CA THR A 45 4.41 12.36 22.79
C THR A 45 3.21 11.98 21.91
N GLY A 46 3.32 10.96 21.10
CA GLY A 46 2.34 10.58 20.09
C GLY A 46 2.41 11.41 18.81
N GLU A 47 3.23 12.47 18.75
CA GLU A 47 3.33 13.36 17.60
C GLU A 47 3.77 12.62 16.34
N VAL A 48 2.97 12.72 15.28
CA VAL A 48 3.29 12.24 13.93
C VAL A 48 4.15 13.26 13.20
N PHE A 49 5.15 12.79 12.48
CA PHE A 49 6.05 13.64 11.68
C PHE A 49 6.52 12.93 10.41
N LEU A 50 6.93 13.69 9.42
CA LEU A 50 7.51 13.15 8.18
C LEU A 50 8.90 12.56 8.47
N SER A 51 9.21 11.42 7.88
CA SER A 51 10.40 10.63 8.22
C SER A 51 11.68 11.04 7.50
N ASP A 52 11.55 11.78 6.39
CA ASP A 52 12.68 12.19 5.54
C ASP A 52 12.41 13.58 4.93
N ASP A 53 12.84 14.62 5.62
CA ASP A 53 12.60 16.02 5.20
C ASP A 53 13.12 16.31 3.79
N TRP A 54 14.26 15.75 3.41
CA TRP A 54 14.82 15.96 2.08
C TRP A 54 13.93 15.37 0.99
N ALA A 55 13.58 14.09 1.10
CA ALA A 55 12.72 13.41 0.14
C ALA A 55 11.31 13.98 0.15
N ASP A 56 10.77 14.23 1.34
CA ASP A 56 9.36 14.57 1.51
C ASP A 56 9.04 15.99 1.02
N LYS A 57 9.92 16.98 1.30
CA LYS A 57 9.57 18.40 1.13
C LYS A 57 10.67 19.33 0.62
N ASP A 58 11.94 18.90 0.56
CA ASP A 58 13.05 19.80 0.29
C ASP A 58 13.73 19.56 -1.07
N ILE A 59 13.80 18.32 -1.59
CA ILE A 59 14.40 18.04 -2.88
C ILE A 59 13.67 18.81 -4.00
N HIS A 60 14.43 19.44 -4.89
CA HIS A 60 13.89 20.11 -6.07
C HIS A 60 13.93 19.18 -7.26
N TYR A 61 12.79 19.03 -7.91
CA TYR A 61 12.65 18.32 -9.18
C TYR A 61 12.71 19.28 -10.37
N GLU A 62 12.75 18.72 -11.57
CA GLU A 62 12.75 19.52 -12.79
C GLU A 62 11.54 20.48 -12.83
N GLY A 63 11.83 21.75 -13.08
CA GLY A 63 10.84 22.83 -13.07
C GLY A 63 10.69 23.58 -11.74
N ASP A 64 11.32 23.10 -10.65
CA ASP A 64 11.32 23.79 -9.37
C ASP A 64 12.34 24.95 -9.37
N SER A 65 11.95 26.10 -8.83
CA SER A 65 12.82 27.27 -8.67
C SER A 65 13.51 27.25 -7.31
N TRP A 66 14.76 27.73 -7.28
CA TRP A 66 15.53 27.95 -6.04
C TRP A 66 15.38 29.39 -5.49
N GLY A 67 14.69 30.25 -6.25
CA GLY A 67 14.58 31.67 -5.96
C GLY A 67 13.18 32.12 -5.58
N ASP A 68 12.24 31.21 -5.33
CA ASP A 68 10.87 31.56 -4.95
C ASP A 68 10.84 32.21 -3.57
N GLU A 69 10.12 33.35 -3.45
CA GLU A 69 9.90 34.00 -2.18
C GLU A 69 8.85 33.25 -1.34
N GLY A 70 8.95 33.38 0.00
CA GLY A 70 8.02 32.79 0.94
C GLY A 70 8.41 31.40 1.45
N THR A 71 7.47 30.73 2.11
CA THR A 71 7.63 29.36 2.63
C THR A 71 6.97 28.39 1.68
N ASN A 72 7.77 27.73 0.85
CA ASN A 72 7.25 26.89 -0.22
C ASN A 72 7.52 25.39 0.00
N LEU A 73 6.57 24.57 -0.41
CA LEU A 73 6.69 23.11 -0.45
C LEU A 73 7.42 22.70 -1.73
N TYR A 74 8.36 21.77 -1.58
CA TYR A 74 9.02 21.05 -2.67
C TYR A 74 8.93 19.53 -2.43
N GLY A 75 9.89 18.78 -2.90
CA GLY A 75 10.02 17.37 -2.64
C GLY A 75 8.95 16.49 -3.30
N ASN A 76 8.89 15.26 -2.82
CA ASN A 76 7.92 14.28 -3.29
C ASN A 76 6.48 14.79 -3.13
N LEU A 77 6.17 15.45 -2.01
CA LEU A 77 4.80 15.87 -1.71
C LEU A 77 4.31 17.00 -2.61
N LYS A 78 5.17 17.94 -3.03
CA LYS A 78 4.83 18.89 -4.10
C LYS A 78 4.57 18.18 -5.42
N ALA A 79 5.49 17.29 -5.84
CA ALA A 79 5.35 16.57 -7.09
C ALA A 79 4.07 15.74 -7.15
N ILE A 80 3.73 15.07 -6.03
CA ILE A 80 2.50 14.25 -5.93
C ILE A 80 1.25 15.13 -5.88
N TYR A 81 1.29 16.30 -5.24
CA TYR A 81 0.18 17.25 -5.30
C TYR A 81 -0.09 17.70 -6.75
N ASN A 82 0.96 17.97 -7.53
CA ASN A 82 0.80 18.29 -8.94
C ASN A 82 0.19 17.11 -9.75
N ILE A 83 0.50 15.87 -9.40
CA ILE A 83 -0.18 14.69 -9.95
C ILE A 83 -1.68 14.74 -9.65
N LYS A 84 -2.08 15.08 -8.43
CA LYS A 84 -3.50 15.25 -8.06
C LYS A 84 -4.20 16.32 -8.91
N LYS A 85 -3.55 17.44 -9.15
CA LYS A 85 -4.10 18.52 -9.98
C LYS A 85 -4.37 18.06 -11.40
N GLN A 86 -3.48 17.28 -11.97
CA GLN A 86 -3.56 16.77 -13.33
C GLN A 86 -4.52 15.57 -13.46
N ASN A 87 -4.68 14.80 -12.37
CA ASN A 87 -5.46 13.56 -12.33
C ASN A 87 -6.46 13.64 -11.18
N ARG A 88 -7.63 14.23 -11.43
CA ARG A 88 -8.61 14.53 -10.39
C ARG A 88 -9.21 13.30 -9.70
N ASN A 89 -9.05 12.12 -10.28
CA ASN A 89 -9.46 10.84 -9.70
C ASN A 89 -8.42 10.21 -8.75
N ILE A 90 -7.22 10.79 -8.65
CA ILE A 90 -6.17 10.29 -7.75
C ILE A 90 -6.25 10.98 -6.39
N LYS A 91 -6.35 10.19 -5.32
CA LYS A 91 -6.27 10.63 -3.93
C LYS A 91 -4.92 10.25 -3.36
N VAL A 92 -4.39 11.11 -2.48
CA VAL A 92 -3.12 10.88 -1.80
C VAL A 92 -3.35 10.77 -0.31
N ILE A 93 -2.92 9.67 0.26
CA ILE A 93 -3.12 9.31 1.66
C ILE A 93 -1.76 9.16 2.33
N LEU A 94 -1.58 9.76 3.51
CA LEU A 94 -0.37 9.56 4.32
C LEU A 94 -0.47 8.25 5.08
N SER A 95 0.43 7.32 4.83
CA SER A 95 0.58 6.12 5.63
C SER A 95 1.53 6.36 6.81
N ILE A 96 1.05 6.04 8.01
CA ILE A 96 1.74 6.28 9.28
C ILE A 96 2.08 4.93 9.91
N GLY A 97 3.36 4.70 10.20
CA GLY A 97 3.84 3.47 10.81
C GLY A 97 4.68 2.62 9.87
N GLY A 98 4.16 1.46 9.49
CA GLY A 98 4.89 0.41 8.81
C GLY A 98 5.69 -0.45 9.79
N TRP A 99 6.29 -1.54 9.28
CA TRP A 99 7.00 -2.50 10.11
C TRP A 99 8.03 -1.85 11.06
N SER A 100 8.88 -0.96 10.52
CA SER A 100 9.97 -0.35 11.28
C SER A 100 9.52 0.60 12.38
N TYR A 101 8.36 1.25 12.23
CA TYR A 101 7.87 2.26 13.17
C TYR A 101 6.75 1.76 14.08
N SER A 102 6.25 0.55 13.87
CA SER A 102 5.11 0.01 14.63
C SER A 102 5.37 -0.13 16.12
N SER A 103 6.61 -0.37 16.55
CA SER A 103 6.94 -0.39 17.97
C SER A 103 6.69 0.95 18.67
N SER A 104 6.78 2.06 17.96
CA SER A 104 6.46 3.39 18.49
C SER A 104 4.96 3.61 18.67
N ILE A 105 4.12 2.82 18.02
CA ILE A 105 2.65 2.91 18.12
C ILE A 105 2.14 2.26 19.41
N HIS A 106 2.79 1.21 19.91
CA HIS A 106 2.36 0.48 21.10
C HIS A 106 2.01 1.36 22.30
N PRO A 107 2.88 2.27 22.78
CA PRO A 107 2.56 3.12 23.92
C PRO A 107 1.52 4.19 23.60
N VAL A 108 1.43 4.59 22.33
CA VAL A 108 0.53 5.68 21.91
C VAL A 108 -0.93 5.24 21.92
N VAL A 109 -1.23 4.06 21.40
CA VAL A 109 -2.64 3.60 21.31
C VAL A 109 -3.28 3.36 22.68
N VAL A 110 -2.49 3.07 23.71
CA VAL A 110 -3.02 2.79 25.07
C VAL A 110 -3.16 4.04 25.93
N ASP A 111 -2.65 5.18 25.50
CA ASP A 111 -2.71 6.44 26.25
C ASP A 111 -3.57 7.48 25.52
N PRO A 112 -4.71 7.93 26.12
CA PRO A 112 -5.59 8.89 25.47
C PRO A 112 -4.92 10.24 25.12
N SER A 113 -3.96 10.69 25.92
CA SER A 113 -3.25 11.95 25.67
C SER A 113 -2.30 11.83 24.48
N LEU A 114 -1.61 10.68 24.36
CA LEU A 114 -0.73 10.42 23.22
C LEU A 114 -1.53 10.20 21.94
N ARG A 115 -2.70 9.54 22.02
CA ARG A 115 -3.61 9.44 20.86
C ARG A 115 -4.11 10.82 20.41
N ALA A 116 -4.46 11.71 21.34
CA ALA A 116 -4.89 13.07 20.99
C ALA A 116 -3.81 13.84 20.21
N ASN A 117 -2.56 13.74 20.62
CA ASN A 117 -1.43 14.35 19.92
C ASN A 117 -1.19 13.70 18.54
N PHE A 118 -1.35 12.39 18.45
CA PHE A 118 -1.28 11.67 17.16
C PHE A 118 -2.32 12.22 16.19
N VAL A 119 -3.57 12.30 16.62
CA VAL A 119 -4.70 12.78 15.81
C VAL A 119 -4.48 14.21 15.36
N GLU A 120 -4.14 15.11 16.26
CA GLU A 120 -3.92 16.53 15.97
C GLU A 120 -2.77 16.71 14.95
N SER A 121 -1.63 16.09 15.21
CA SER A 121 -0.46 16.20 14.33
C SER A 121 -0.68 15.57 12.95
N ALA A 122 -1.37 14.43 12.88
CA ALA A 122 -1.69 13.77 11.61
C ALA A 122 -2.62 14.60 10.74
N VAL A 123 -3.68 15.18 11.29
CA VAL A 123 -4.61 16.06 10.56
C VAL A 123 -3.91 17.34 10.13
N LYS A 124 -3.00 17.88 10.96
CA LYS A 124 -2.20 19.04 10.58
C LYS A 124 -1.30 18.72 9.37
N ILE A 125 -0.66 17.57 9.34
CA ILE A 125 0.13 17.14 8.17
C ILE A 125 -0.75 17.00 6.93
N LEU A 126 -1.94 16.44 7.05
CA LEU A 126 -2.89 16.35 5.94
C LEU A 126 -3.15 17.71 5.30
N GLU A 127 -3.44 18.73 6.09
CA GLU A 127 -3.68 20.11 5.60
C GLU A 127 -2.40 20.75 5.07
N ASP A 128 -1.29 20.63 5.80
CA ASP A 128 -0.02 21.28 5.43
C ASP A 128 0.55 20.75 4.10
N TYR A 129 0.31 19.49 3.77
CA TYR A 129 0.92 18.83 2.61
C TYR A 129 -0.06 18.46 1.48
N GLY A 130 -1.32 18.82 1.60
CA GLY A 130 -2.29 18.66 0.53
C GLY A 130 -2.78 17.23 0.32
N LEU A 131 -3.14 16.54 1.39
CA LEU A 131 -3.50 15.12 1.36
C LEU A 131 -5.02 14.91 1.43
N ASP A 132 -5.48 13.76 0.95
CA ASP A 132 -6.90 13.37 0.91
C ASP A 132 -7.30 12.46 2.07
N GLY A 133 -6.35 11.99 2.86
CA GLY A 133 -6.63 11.07 3.95
C GLY A 133 -5.40 10.59 4.69
N LEU A 134 -5.67 9.70 5.64
CA LEU A 134 -4.68 9.05 6.49
C LEU A 134 -4.85 7.54 6.42
N ASP A 135 -3.74 6.83 6.52
CA ASP A 135 -3.65 5.37 6.61
C ASP A 135 -2.81 5.02 7.84
N VAL A 136 -3.27 4.07 8.64
CA VAL A 136 -2.48 3.59 9.78
C VAL A 136 -1.99 2.18 9.48
N ASP A 137 -0.69 2.03 9.48
CA ASP A 137 0.00 0.75 9.27
C ASP A 137 0.64 0.31 10.59
N TYR A 138 -0.15 -0.39 11.41
CA TYR A 138 0.24 -0.88 12.73
C TYR A 138 0.46 -2.40 12.72
N GLU A 139 1.70 -2.79 12.68
CA GLU A 139 2.12 -4.19 12.53
C GLU A 139 2.85 -4.71 13.78
N PHE A 140 2.20 -5.30 14.74
CA PHE A 140 0.76 -5.45 14.94
C PHE A 140 0.44 -5.22 16.42
N PRO A 141 -0.80 -4.96 16.85
CA PRO A 141 -1.18 -5.00 18.26
C PRO A 141 -0.80 -6.35 18.87
N GLN A 142 -0.14 -6.34 20.03
CA GLN A 142 0.40 -7.54 20.67
C GLN A 142 -0.57 -8.13 21.71
N ASN A 143 -1.48 -7.32 22.22
CA ASN A 143 -2.44 -7.68 23.26
C ASN A 143 -3.77 -6.93 23.08
N ASP A 144 -4.77 -7.29 23.88
CA ASP A 144 -6.10 -6.71 23.78
C ASP A 144 -6.16 -5.22 24.12
N GLU A 145 -5.33 -4.75 25.04
CA GLU A 145 -5.26 -3.32 25.39
C GLU A 145 -4.80 -2.48 24.19
N GLN A 146 -3.76 -2.92 23.51
CA GLN A 146 -3.28 -2.27 22.28
C GLN A 146 -4.30 -2.36 21.13
N ALA A 147 -4.96 -3.51 20.97
CA ALA A 147 -5.98 -3.69 19.94
C ALA A 147 -7.20 -2.78 20.17
N ARG A 148 -7.65 -2.60 21.41
CA ARG A 148 -8.71 -1.65 21.76
C ARG A 148 -8.28 -0.22 21.53
N GLY A 149 -7.08 0.14 22.00
CA GLY A 149 -6.52 1.48 21.79
C GLY A 149 -6.38 1.80 20.30
N TYR A 150 -6.06 0.81 19.48
CA TYR A 150 -6.02 0.97 18.02
C TYR A 150 -7.42 1.31 17.45
N ALA A 151 -8.45 0.60 17.84
CA ALA A 151 -9.82 0.91 17.42
C ALA A 151 -10.25 2.32 17.90
N GLU A 152 -9.92 2.71 19.12
CA GLU A 152 -10.18 4.05 19.64
C GLU A 152 -9.44 5.13 18.86
N LEU A 153 -8.16 4.92 18.52
CA LEU A 153 -7.38 5.84 17.68
C LEU A 153 -8.06 6.07 16.34
N LEU A 154 -8.53 5.01 15.69
CA LEU A 154 -9.20 5.13 14.38
C LEU A 154 -10.52 5.90 14.47
N GLN A 155 -11.29 5.71 15.52
CA GLN A 155 -12.52 6.48 15.76
C GLN A 155 -12.21 7.96 16.01
N GLU A 156 -11.20 8.25 16.83
CA GLU A 156 -10.74 9.62 17.09
C GLU A 156 -10.23 10.30 15.81
N LEU A 157 -9.48 9.59 14.95
CA LEU A 157 -9.06 10.06 13.64
C LEU A 157 -10.26 10.35 12.72
N ARG A 158 -11.26 9.47 12.70
CA ARG A 158 -12.48 9.67 11.89
C ARG A 158 -13.22 10.94 12.30
N ILE A 159 -13.42 11.14 13.59
CA ILE A 159 -14.06 12.34 14.15
C ILE A 159 -13.26 13.59 13.74
N ALA A 160 -11.94 13.55 13.89
CA ALA A 160 -11.09 14.70 13.56
C ALA A 160 -11.11 15.03 12.07
N LEU A 161 -11.11 14.03 11.19
CA LEU A 161 -11.21 14.23 9.75
C LEU A 161 -12.57 14.82 9.34
N ASP A 162 -13.66 14.37 9.95
CA ASP A 162 -15.01 14.91 9.70
C ASP A 162 -15.13 16.35 10.22
N ASN A 163 -14.56 16.65 11.38
CA ASN A 163 -14.49 18.01 11.91
C ASN A 163 -13.63 18.92 11.03
N HIS A 164 -12.54 18.40 10.49
CA HIS A 164 -11.69 19.14 9.56
C HIS A 164 -12.46 19.52 8.29
N ALA A 165 -13.18 18.59 7.68
CA ALA A 165 -14.05 18.88 6.54
C ALA A 165 -15.10 19.95 6.88
N SER A 166 -15.77 19.81 8.01
CA SER A 166 -16.78 20.76 8.48
C SER A 166 -16.19 22.16 8.69
N SER A 167 -14.99 22.26 9.26
CA SER A 167 -14.30 23.55 9.46
C SER A 167 -13.94 24.26 8.16
N LYS A 168 -13.77 23.50 7.07
CA LYS A 168 -13.54 24.00 5.71
C LYS A 168 -14.86 24.31 4.97
N GLY A 169 -16.01 24.07 5.57
CA GLY A 169 -17.31 24.27 4.96
C GLY A 169 -17.62 23.30 3.80
N THR A 170 -17.04 22.11 3.84
CA THR A 170 -17.22 21.10 2.80
C THR A 170 -17.77 19.80 3.39
N ASP A 171 -18.42 19.00 2.54
CA ASP A 171 -18.83 17.62 2.80
C ASP A 171 -17.85 16.59 2.21
N TYR A 172 -16.67 17.03 1.76
CA TYR A 172 -15.64 16.14 1.25
C TYR A 172 -15.25 15.09 2.29
N ARG A 173 -15.27 13.83 1.87
CA ARG A 173 -14.89 12.71 2.73
C ARG A 173 -13.39 12.50 2.70
N PHE A 174 -12.67 13.10 3.66
CA PHE A 174 -11.26 12.74 3.90
C PHE A 174 -11.19 11.29 4.33
N LEU A 175 -10.32 10.52 3.66
CA LEU A 175 -10.29 9.07 3.78
C LEU A 175 -9.51 8.60 5.00
N LEU A 176 -9.94 7.47 5.57
CA LEU A 176 -9.22 6.76 6.62
C LEU A 176 -9.16 5.28 6.26
N SER A 177 -7.96 4.74 6.17
CA SER A 177 -7.70 3.34 5.90
C SER A 177 -6.68 2.75 6.87
N VAL A 178 -6.52 1.46 6.82
CA VAL A 178 -5.48 0.71 7.54
C VAL A 178 -4.81 -0.28 6.60
N ALA A 179 -3.56 -0.62 6.87
CA ALA A 179 -2.94 -1.85 6.41
C ALA A 179 -3.24 -2.94 7.44
N ALA A 180 -3.85 -4.03 7.01
CA ALA A 180 -4.38 -5.05 7.91
C ALA A 180 -3.74 -6.43 7.68
N PRO A 181 -3.50 -7.20 8.76
CA PRO A 181 -2.87 -8.50 8.68
C PRO A 181 -3.75 -9.54 7.97
N CYS A 182 -3.11 -10.49 7.31
CA CYS A 182 -3.75 -11.67 6.73
C CYS A 182 -3.38 -12.98 7.45
N GLY A 183 -2.47 -12.95 8.40
CA GLY A 183 -2.16 -14.09 9.26
C GLY A 183 -3.12 -14.19 10.45
N PRO A 184 -3.63 -15.41 10.76
CA PRO A 184 -4.62 -15.62 11.84
C PRO A 184 -4.14 -15.14 13.21
N GLU A 185 -2.85 -15.31 13.52
CA GLU A 185 -2.26 -14.91 14.79
C GLU A 185 -2.39 -13.40 15.06
N SER A 186 -2.41 -12.60 14.00
CA SER A 186 -2.52 -11.15 14.09
C SER A 186 -3.95 -10.66 13.92
N TYR A 187 -4.69 -11.11 12.90
CA TYR A 187 -6.02 -10.59 12.65
C TYR A 187 -7.04 -10.98 13.73
N GLN A 188 -6.87 -12.14 14.40
CA GLN A 188 -7.75 -12.56 15.48
C GLN A 188 -7.69 -11.66 16.73
N LYS A 189 -6.64 -10.86 16.88
CA LYS A 189 -6.48 -9.88 17.97
C LYS A 189 -7.22 -8.58 17.72
N LEU A 190 -7.59 -8.29 16.46
CA LEU A 190 -8.19 -7.01 16.08
C LEU A 190 -9.66 -6.92 16.51
N HIS A 191 -10.07 -5.75 16.96
CA HIS A 191 -11.48 -5.39 17.17
C HIS A 191 -12.08 -4.88 15.84
N VAL A 192 -12.25 -5.80 14.89
CA VAL A 192 -12.58 -5.49 13.50
C VAL A 192 -13.87 -4.69 13.37
N ALA A 193 -14.94 -5.10 14.06
CA ALA A 193 -16.23 -4.41 13.97
C ALA A 193 -16.16 -2.96 14.45
N ASP A 194 -15.41 -2.67 15.51
CA ASP A 194 -15.21 -1.31 16.02
C ASP A 194 -14.33 -0.49 15.06
N MET A 195 -13.27 -1.08 14.53
CA MET A 195 -12.39 -0.43 13.55
C MET A 195 -13.16 -0.07 12.28
N ASP A 196 -14.02 -0.97 11.80
CA ASP A 196 -14.75 -0.80 10.53
C ASP A 196 -15.70 0.41 10.54
N GLN A 197 -16.21 0.81 11.70
CA GLN A 197 -17.06 1.99 11.83
C GLN A 197 -16.34 3.28 11.42
N ALA A 198 -15.02 3.33 11.61
CA ALA A 198 -14.20 4.50 11.29
C ALA A 198 -13.63 4.46 9.88
N LEU A 199 -13.47 3.29 9.27
CA LEU A 199 -12.69 3.08 8.06
C LEU A 199 -13.51 3.22 6.79
N ASP A 200 -12.89 3.81 5.76
CA ASP A 200 -13.41 3.84 4.41
C ASP A 200 -13.06 2.56 3.64
N PHE A 201 -11.87 2.01 3.85
CA PHE A 201 -11.46 0.72 3.30
C PHE A 201 -10.31 0.09 4.08
N TRP A 202 -10.10 -1.20 3.85
CA TRP A 202 -9.09 -2.05 4.46
C TRP A 202 -8.10 -2.51 3.39
N ASN A 203 -6.83 -2.11 3.52
CA ASN A 203 -5.76 -2.67 2.70
C ASN A 203 -5.26 -3.96 3.35
N LEU A 204 -5.67 -5.10 2.82
CA LEU A 204 -5.23 -6.39 3.34
C LEU A 204 -3.84 -6.72 2.82
N MET A 205 -2.88 -6.88 3.73
CA MET A 205 -1.51 -7.30 3.41
C MET A 205 -1.47 -8.81 3.10
N ALA A 206 -2.02 -9.17 1.94
CA ALA A 206 -2.22 -10.55 1.51
C ALA A 206 -0.96 -11.13 0.84
N TYR A 207 0.15 -11.02 1.54
CA TYR A 207 1.48 -11.48 1.16
C TYR A 207 2.31 -11.81 2.40
N ASP A 208 3.57 -12.21 2.20
CA ASP A 208 4.48 -12.64 3.27
C ASP A 208 3.98 -13.88 4.04
N PHE A 209 3.22 -14.75 3.38
CA PHE A 209 2.72 -15.97 4.00
C PHE A 209 3.81 -17.01 4.21
N SER A 210 4.92 -16.90 3.49
CA SER A 210 6.10 -17.75 3.63
C SER A 210 7.36 -16.93 3.31
N GLY A 211 8.44 -17.21 4.02
CA GLY A 211 9.71 -16.50 3.86
C GLY A 211 10.86 -17.17 4.59
N SER A 212 11.96 -16.44 4.71
CA SER A 212 13.22 -16.93 5.32
C SER A 212 13.10 -17.42 6.78
N TRP A 213 12.02 -17.05 7.45
CA TRP A 213 11.70 -17.46 8.83
C TRP A 213 11.09 -18.87 8.93
N ASP A 214 10.71 -19.47 7.79
CA ASP A 214 10.13 -20.80 7.74
C ASP A 214 11.21 -21.89 7.59
N GLN A 215 10.80 -23.15 7.71
CA GLN A 215 11.65 -24.32 7.44
C GLN A 215 11.33 -24.96 6.08
N ILE A 216 10.17 -24.71 5.55
CA ILE A 216 9.66 -25.25 4.29
C ILE A 216 9.38 -24.09 3.35
N ALA A 217 9.93 -24.17 2.14
CA ALA A 217 9.66 -23.22 1.08
C ALA A 217 8.19 -23.33 0.64
N ASN A 218 7.51 -22.20 0.49
CA ASN A 218 6.11 -22.21 0.09
C ASN A 218 5.74 -20.90 -0.62
N HIS A 219 4.48 -20.83 -1.08
CA HIS A 219 3.92 -19.63 -1.67
C HIS A 219 3.77 -18.52 -0.64
N GLN A 220 4.17 -17.30 -1.00
CA GLN A 220 4.05 -16.14 -0.12
C GLN A 220 2.73 -15.40 -0.24
N ALA A 221 1.93 -15.64 -1.29
CA ALA A 221 0.75 -14.84 -1.58
C ALA A 221 -0.34 -15.65 -2.32
N ASN A 222 -0.45 -16.94 -2.04
CA ASN A 222 -1.42 -17.83 -2.66
C ASN A 222 -2.85 -17.38 -2.39
N LEU A 223 -3.70 -17.45 -3.45
CA LEU A 223 -5.10 -17.06 -3.33
C LEU A 223 -5.89 -18.08 -2.52
N TYR A 224 -5.59 -19.37 -2.69
CA TYR A 224 -6.27 -20.48 -2.02
C TYR A 224 -5.29 -21.44 -1.35
N GLY A 225 -5.81 -22.22 -0.42
CA GLY A 225 -5.11 -23.34 0.20
C GLY A 225 -4.00 -22.96 1.17
N GLY A 226 -3.24 -23.96 1.61
CA GLY A 226 -2.17 -23.78 2.59
C GLY A 226 -2.66 -23.42 4.00
N PRO A 227 -1.73 -23.20 4.92
CA PRO A 227 -2.05 -22.77 6.28
C PRO A 227 -2.63 -21.35 6.32
N VAL A 228 -2.20 -20.48 5.39
CA VAL A 228 -2.67 -19.10 5.23
C VAL A 228 -2.90 -18.87 3.74
N SER A 229 -4.00 -18.19 3.42
CA SER A 229 -4.30 -17.79 2.05
C SER A 229 -5.06 -16.47 2.01
N VAL A 230 -5.06 -15.82 0.85
CA VAL A 230 -5.79 -14.57 0.62
C VAL A 230 -7.28 -14.75 0.88
N SER A 231 -7.88 -15.82 0.35
CA SER A 231 -9.32 -16.08 0.51
C SER A 231 -9.73 -16.34 1.96
N GLN A 232 -8.89 -17.01 2.76
CA GLN A 232 -9.15 -17.20 4.19
C GLN A 232 -9.17 -15.87 4.94
N ALA A 233 -8.20 -14.99 4.68
CA ALA A 233 -8.15 -13.68 5.31
C ALA A 233 -9.37 -12.82 4.92
N ILE A 234 -9.71 -12.77 3.65
CA ILE A 234 -10.90 -12.04 3.18
C ILE A 234 -12.17 -12.56 3.85
N ASN A 235 -12.34 -13.87 3.92
CA ASN A 235 -13.50 -14.49 4.58
C ASN A 235 -13.53 -14.18 6.08
N PHE A 236 -12.39 -14.11 6.75
CA PHE A 236 -12.33 -13.67 8.14
C PHE A 236 -12.94 -12.26 8.30
N TYR A 237 -12.46 -11.27 7.54
CA TYR A 237 -12.95 -9.89 7.65
C TYR A 237 -14.43 -9.78 7.29
N ILE A 238 -14.91 -10.49 6.27
CA ILE A 238 -16.34 -10.54 5.92
C ILE A 238 -17.16 -11.11 7.08
N ASN A 239 -16.69 -12.20 7.71
CA ASN A 239 -17.37 -12.83 8.85
C ASN A 239 -17.38 -11.93 10.10
N GLN A 240 -16.44 -11.00 10.21
CA GLN A 240 -16.43 -9.96 11.24
C GLN A 240 -17.33 -8.75 10.91
N GLY A 241 -18.01 -8.76 9.78
CA GLY A 241 -18.97 -7.73 9.38
C GLY A 241 -18.44 -6.70 8.38
N VAL A 242 -17.20 -6.82 7.91
CA VAL A 242 -16.66 -5.89 6.90
C VAL A 242 -17.33 -6.13 5.54
N SER A 243 -17.85 -5.07 4.95
CA SER A 243 -18.43 -5.11 3.61
C SER A 243 -17.35 -5.43 2.55
N ARG A 244 -17.67 -6.30 1.59
CA ARG A 244 -16.81 -6.59 0.45
C ARG A 244 -16.34 -5.33 -0.29
N SER A 245 -17.20 -4.32 -0.38
CA SER A 245 -16.91 -3.03 -1.00
C SER A 245 -15.93 -2.14 -0.23
N LYS A 246 -15.47 -2.56 0.94
CA LYS A 246 -14.41 -1.92 1.74
C LYS A 246 -13.10 -2.72 1.76
N ILE A 247 -13.08 -3.92 1.20
CA ILE A 247 -11.90 -4.80 1.20
C ILE A 247 -11.08 -4.56 -0.05
N VAL A 248 -9.82 -4.20 0.15
CA VAL A 248 -8.81 -4.00 -0.90
C VAL A 248 -7.74 -5.08 -0.76
N MET A 249 -7.57 -5.90 -1.81
CA MET A 249 -6.62 -7.01 -1.80
C MET A 249 -5.20 -6.53 -2.04
N GLY A 250 -4.28 -6.81 -1.10
CA GLY A 250 -2.86 -6.57 -1.27
C GLY A 250 -2.20 -7.57 -2.23
N ILE A 251 -1.33 -7.08 -3.07
CA ILE A 251 -0.57 -7.83 -4.08
C ILE A 251 0.89 -7.40 -3.98
N PRO A 252 1.83 -8.35 -3.81
CA PRO A 252 3.25 -8.02 -3.68
C PRO A 252 3.86 -7.69 -5.05
N LEU A 253 4.63 -6.61 -5.12
CA LEU A 253 5.48 -6.28 -6.25
C LEU A 253 6.93 -6.74 -6.01
N TYR A 254 7.08 -7.86 -5.34
CA TYR A 254 8.34 -8.52 -5.00
C TYR A 254 8.14 -10.03 -4.84
N GLY A 255 9.25 -10.76 -4.89
CA GLY A 255 9.28 -12.19 -4.62
C GLY A 255 10.14 -12.53 -3.42
N ARG A 256 9.82 -13.63 -2.75
CA ARG A 256 10.61 -14.20 -1.66
C ARG A 256 11.35 -15.44 -2.11
N SER A 257 12.65 -15.44 -1.90
CA SER A 257 13.58 -16.47 -2.35
C SER A 257 13.79 -17.55 -1.29
N PHE A 258 13.98 -18.78 -1.78
CA PHE A 258 14.39 -19.95 -0.99
C PHE A 258 15.50 -20.65 -1.76
N ALA A 259 16.65 -20.86 -1.10
CA ALA A 259 17.80 -21.50 -1.71
C ALA A 259 17.93 -22.98 -1.28
N ALA A 260 18.67 -23.76 -2.06
CA ALA A 260 18.87 -25.20 -1.83
C ALA A 260 17.54 -25.95 -1.59
N THR A 261 16.57 -25.71 -2.46
CA THR A 261 15.22 -26.31 -2.39
C THR A 261 14.84 -26.98 -3.70
N HIS A 262 13.86 -27.86 -3.65
CA HIS A 262 13.24 -28.49 -4.83
C HIS A 262 11.88 -27.85 -5.21
N GLY A 263 11.51 -26.76 -4.56
CA GLY A 263 10.27 -26.04 -4.84
C GLY A 263 9.30 -26.00 -3.64
N PRO A 264 8.05 -25.58 -3.88
CA PRO A 264 7.05 -25.46 -2.82
C PRO A 264 6.80 -26.77 -2.09
N GLY A 265 6.66 -26.69 -0.76
CA GLY A 265 6.42 -27.86 0.09
C GLY A 265 7.69 -28.64 0.47
N THR A 266 8.86 -28.17 0.06
CA THR A 266 10.14 -28.84 0.38
C THR A 266 11.00 -27.96 1.30
N SER A 267 11.95 -28.61 1.99
CA SER A 267 12.92 -27.88 2.81
C SER A 267 13.80 -26.96 1.97
N PHE A 268 14.34 -25.94 2.59
CA PHE A 268 15.31 -25.06 1.97
C PHE A 268 16.44 -24.72 2.95
N ASN A 269 17.54 -24.19 2.44
CA ASN A 269 18.67 -23.74 3.26
C ASN A 269 19.20 -22.42 2.70
N GLY A 270 18.89 -21.34 3.41
CA GLY A 270 19.26 -19.99 3.01
C GLY A 270 18.33 -19.39 1.95
N VAL A 271 18.69 -18.21 1.49
CA VAL A 271 17.93 -17.42 0.51
C VAL A 271 18.89 -16.77 -0.49
N GLY A 272 18.39 -16.33 -1.63
CA GLY A 272 19.15 -15.62 -2.65
C GLY A 272 19.58 -14.21 -2.22
N GLY A 273 20.38 -13.56 -3.05
CA GLY A 273 20.97 -12.24 -2.76
C GLY A 273 19.95 -11.11 -2.67
N GLY A 274 18.85 -11.20 -3.42
CA GLY A 274 17.81 -10.18 -3.48
C GLY A 274 18.21 -8.94 -4.30
N THR A 275 17.26 -8.01 -4.46
CA THR A 275 17.52 -6.75 -5.17
C THR A 275 18.06 -5.68 -4.21
N TRP A 276 17.44 -5.50 -3.06
CA TRP A 276 17.81 -4.49 -2.06
C TRP A 276 18.11 -5.09 -0.70
N GLU A 277 17.45 -6.20 -0.37
CA GLU A 277 17.70 -6.98 0.82
C GLU A 277 17.78 -8.46 0.48
N GLN A 278 18.52 -9.20 1.27
CA GLN A 278 18.74 -10.63 1.06
C GLN A 278 17.40 -11.39 1.10
N GLY A 279 17.17 -12.21 0.10
CA GLY A 279 15.97 -13.05 -0.01
C GLY A 279 14.74 -12.37 -0.61
N VAL A 280 14.83 -11.10 -0.98
CA VAL A 280 13.71 -10.34 -1.58
C VAL A 280 14.11 -9.72 -2.91
N TYR A 281 13.42 -10.12 -3.97
CA TYR A 281 13.64 -9.60 -5.32
C TYR A 281 12.48 -8.73 -5.76
N ASP A 282 12.76 -7.55 -6.33
CA ASP A 282 11.73 -6.75 -6.99
C ASP A 282 11.05 -7.55 -8.11
N TYR A 283 9.74 -7.43 -8.25
CA TYR A 283 8.99 -8.06 -9.33
C TYR A 283 9.58 -7.74 -10.72
N ARG A 284 10.04 -6.52 -10.94
CA ARG A 284 10.65 -6.07 -12.21
C ARG A 284 11.88 -6.87 -12.62
N THR A 285 12.54 -7.57 -11.68
CA THR A 285 13.73 -8.40 -11.96
C THR A 285 13.37 -9.87 -12.15
N LEU A 286 12.11 -10.24 -11.98
CA LEU A 286 11.65 -11.63 -12.03
C LEU A 286 10.99 -11.99 -13.39
N PRO A 287 11.16 -13.23 -13.86
CA PRO A 287 12.04 -14.26 -13.28
C PRO A 287 13.53 -13.92 -13.46
N LEU A 288 14.36 -14.42 -12.53
CA LEU A 288 15.81 -14.27 -12.64
C LEU A 288 16.34 -15.02 -13.89
N PRO A 289 17.47 -14.59 -14.49
CA PRO A 289 18.05 -15.28 -15.63
C PRO A 289 18.31 -16.77 -15.34
N GLY A 290 17.83 -17.63 -16.22
CA GLY A 290 17.95 -19.09 -16.08
C GLY A 290 16.82 -19.77 -15.31
N ALA A 291 15.96 -18.99 -14.67
CA ALA A 291 14.78 -19.54 -13.98
C ALA A 291 13.56 -19.65 -14.90
N HIS A 292 12.74 -20.66 -14.65
CA HIS A 292 11.46 -20.86 -15.33
C HIS A 292 10.29 -20.51 -14.40
N VAL A 293 9.24 -19.90 -14.91
CA VAL A 293 8.01 -19.59 -14.15
C VAL A 293 7.08 -20.80 -14.19
N LEU A 294 6.61 -21.17 -13.02
CA LEU A 294 5.68 -22.27 -12.79
C LEU A 294 4.44 -21.75 -12.06
N HIS A 295 3.31 -22.39 -12.31
CA HIS A 295 2.02 -22.01 -11.74
C HIS A 295 1.39 -23.18 -10.98
N ASP A 296 0.82 -22.87 -9.81
CA ASP A 296 -0.09 -23.73 -9.09
C ASP A 296 -1.52 -23.24 -9.35
N GLU A 297 -2.23 -23.94 -10.24
CA GLU A 297 -3.59 -23.54 -10.61
C GLU A 297 -4.61 -23.73 -9.47
N GLN A 298 -4.37 -24.65 -8.54
CA GLN A 298 -5.26 -24.88 -7.40
C GLN A 298 -5.09 -23.79 -6.35
N ALA A 299 -3.85 -23.44 -6.04
CA ALA A 299 -3.53 -22.36 -5.11
C ALA A 299 -3.66 -20.96 -5.74
N ARG A 300 -3.73 -20.86 -7.07
CA ARG A 300 -3.63 -19.60 -7.81
C ARG A 300 -2.40 -18.81 -7.37
N ALA A 301 -1.25 -19.45 -7.51
CA ALA A 301 0.06 -18.93 -7.12
C ALA A 301 1.11 -19.24 -8.19
N SER A 302 2.25 -18.55 -8.12
CA SER A 302 3.37 -18.80 -9.01
C SER A 302 4.71 -18.69 -8.30
N TRP A 303 5.70 -19.30 -8.91
CA TRP A 303 7.11 -19.16 -8.51
C TRP A 303 8.02 -19.31 -9.73
N SER A 304 9.21 -18.78 -9.63
CA SER A 304 10.29 -19.12 -10.55
C SER A 304 11.22 -20.15 -9.90
N TYR A 305 11.80 -21.02 -10.73
CA TYR A 305 12.73 -22.04 -10.27
C TYR A 305 13.94 -22.14 -11.22
N ASP A 306 15.14 -22.06 -10.63
CA ASP A 306 16.42 -22.29 -11.31
C ASP A 306 16.97 -23.64 -10.83
N GLU A 307 16.88 -24.66 -11.66
CA GLU A 307 17.36 -26.02 -11.34
C GLU A 307 18.88 -26.04 -11.08
N SER A 308 19.64 -25.20 -11.77
CA SER A 308 21.10 -25.16 -11.63
C SER A 308 21.56 -24.64 -10.29
N LYS A 309 20.78 -23.74 -9.69
CA LYS A 309 21.05 -23.14 -8.39
C LYS A 309 20.24 -23.75 -7.26
N GLY A 310 19.18 -24.51 -7.58
CA GLY A 310 18.22 -24.96 -6.60
C GLY A 310 17.50 -23.79 -5.91
N GLU A 311 17.26 -22.69 -6.64
CA GLU A 311 16.64 -21.48 -6.10
C GLU A 311 15.21 -21.35 -6.60
N MET A 312 14.28 -21.21 -5.65
CA MET A 312 12.90 -20.86 -5.86
C MET A 312 12.66 -19.40 -5.45
N VAL A 313 11.89 -18.65 -6.24
CA VAL A 313 11.37 -17.35 -5.84
C VAL A 313 9.85 -17.36 -5.97
N SER A 314 9.15 -17.27 -4.83
CA SER A 314 7.70 -17.11 -4.80
C SER A 314 7.31 -15.68 -5.12
N PHE A 315 6.52 -15.46 -6.17
CA PHE A 315 6.06 -14.14 -6.60
C PHE A 315 4.78 -14.24 -7.40
N ASP A 316 4.06 -13.14 -7.52
CA ASP A 316 2.89 -13.06 -8.39
C ASP A 316 3.33 -12.72 -9.82
N SER A 317 3.16 -13.68 -10.73
CA SER A 317 3.32 -13.46 -12.17
C SER A 317 2.13 -12.69 -12.75
N GLU A 318 2.23 -12.26 -14.01
CA GLU A 318 1.14 -11.62 -14.74
C GLU A 318 -0.13 -12.49 -14.73
N GLN A 319 0.02 -13.81 -14.86
CA GLN A 319 -1.09 -14.75 -14.79
C GLN A 319 -1.77 -14.74 -13.42
N VAL A 320 -1.00 -14.73 -12.35
CA VAL A 320 -1.54 -14.65 -10.98
C VAL A 320 -2.19 -13.28 -10.75
N GLY A 321 -1.59 -12.22 -11.25
CA GLY A 321 -2.20 -10.88 -11.23
C GLY A 321 -3.57 -10.86 -11.91
N TRP A 322 -3.67 -11.51 -13.07
CA TRP A 322 -4.94 -11.65 -13.77
C TRP A 322 -5.97 -12.43 -12.94
N TRP A 323 -5.62 -13.58 -12.40
CA TRP A 323 -6.50 -14.37 -11.53
C TRP A 323 -6.98 -13.59 -10.30
N LYS A 324 -6.09 -12.82 -9.68
CA LYS A 324 -6.43 -11.97 -8.53
C LYS A 324 -7.37 -10.83 -8.92
N GLY A 325 -7.14 -10.21 -10.07
CA GLY A 325 -8.04 -9.19 -10.61
C GLY A 325 -9.45 -9.74 -10.90
N GLU A 326 -9.55 -10.92 -11.51
CA GLU A 326 -10.83 -11.59 -11.70
C GLU A 326 -11.51 -11.94 -10.36
N TYR A 327 -10.75 -12.38 -9.37
CA TYR A 327 -11.28 -12.64 -8.03
C TYR A 327 -11.86 -11.37 -7.40
N ILE A 328 -11.14 -10.24 -7.47
CA ILE A 328 -11.61 -8.95 -6.98
C ILE A 328 -12.95 -8.57 -7.63
N ARG A 329 -13.05 -8.74 -8.96
CA ARG A 329 -14.26 -8.45 -9.71
C ARG A 329 -15.41 -9.38 -9.31
N ASN A 330 -15.17 -10.68 -9.32
CA ASN A 330 -16.20 -11.70 -9.11
C ASN A 330 -16.72 -11.72 -7.67
N GLU A 331 -15.85 -11.48 -6.69
CA GLU A 331 -16.22 -11.40 -5.28
C GLU A 331 -16.78 -10.04 -4.86
N GLY A 332 -16.80 -9.06 -5.74
CA GLY A 332 -17.31 -7.72 -5.44
C GLY A 332 -16.46 -6.94 -4.45
N LEU A 333 -15.15 -7.21 -4.39
CA LEU A 333 -14.23 -6.47 -3.53
C LEU A 333 -14.05 -5.04 -4.02
N ALA A 334 -13.56 -4.15 -3.14
CA ALA A 334 -13.30 -2.76 -3.46
C ALA A 334 -12.23 -2.58 -4.54
N GLY A 335 -11.17 -3.38 -4.51
CA GLY A 335 -10.09 -3.28 -5.48
C GLY A 335 -8.80 -3.94 -5.02
N SER A 336 -7.69 -3.45 -5.56
CA SER A 336 -6.32 -3.95 -5.32
C SER A 336 -5.44 -2.91 -4.64
N MET A 337 -4.43 -3.39 -3.90
CA MET A 337 -3.35 -2.61 -3.33
C MET A 337 -2.01 -3.24 -3.65
N PHE A 338 -0.97 -2.45 -3.84
CA PHE A 338 0.35 -2.90 -4.24
C PHE A 338 1.43 -2.39 -3.29
N TRP A 339 2.24 -3.29 -2.77
CA TRP A 339 3.46 -3.01 -2.01
C TRP A 339 4.68 -3.46 -2.79
N ASP A 340 5.59 -2.60 -3.15
CA ASP A 340 5.47 -1.15 -3.35
C ASP A 340 5.73 -0.82 -4.84
N LEU A 341 5.27 0.32 -5.28
CA LEU A 341 5.29 0.73 -6.69
C LEU A 341 6.68 0.69 -7.32
N SER A 342 7.75 0.91 -6.53
CA SER A 342 9.13 0.91 -7.05
C SER A 342 9.61 -0.48 -7.51
N GLY A 343 8.92 -1.54 -7.10
CA GLY A 343 9.23 -2.91 -7.51
C GLY A 343 8.55 -3.36 -8.79
N ASP A 344 7.59 -2.60 -9.32
CA ASP A 344 6.85 -2.98 -10.53
C ASP A 344 7.72 -2.87 -11.79
N LYS A 345 7.38 -3.64 -12.81
CA LYS A 345 7.88 -3.44 -14.16
C LYS A 345 7.37 -2.09 -14.63
N GLY A 346 8.23 -1.24 -15.15
CA GLY A 346 7.87 0.09 -15.63
C GLY A 346 6.72 0.06 -16.61
N SER A 347 6.06 1.19 -16.77
CA SER A 347 4.92 1.39 -17.68
C SER A 347 5.34 1.37 -19.15
N ASP A 348 6.19 0.45 -19.55
CA ASP A 348 6.46 0.18 -20.96
C ASP A 348 5.18 -0.39 -21.59
N ARG A 349 4.30 0.54 -21.95
CA ARG A 349 2.95 0.28 -22.50
C ARG A 349 3.00 -0.25 -23.94
N GLU A 350 4.18 -0.44 -24.52
CA GLU A 350 4.34 -1.07 -25.82
C GLU A 350 3.79 -2.51 -25.75
N GLY A 351 2.56 -2.68 -26.21
CA GLY A 351 1.87 -3.97 -26.27
C GLY A 351 0.59 -4.08 -25.44
N MET A 352 0.22 -3.07 -24.66
CA MET A 352 -1.05 -3.05 -23.89
C MET A 352 -2.28 -2.59 -24.71
N GLU A 353 -2.22 -2.52 -26.00
CA GLU A 353 -3.41 -2.41 -26.87
C GLU A 353 -4.21 -3.72 -26.84
N GLY A 354 -4.71 -4.06 -25.66
CA GLY A 354 -5.53 -5.22 -25.41
C GLY A 354 -6.88 -4.80 -24.89
N GLY A 355 -7.92 -4.88 -25.75
CA GLY A 355 -9.30 -4.75 -25.27
C GLY A 355 -9.63 -5.80 -24.20
N GLU A 356 -10.78 -5.61 -23.52
CA GLU A 356 -11.30 -6.56 -22.53
C GLU A 356 -11.12 -8.02 -23.00
N GLY A 357 -10.57 -8.86 -22.13
CA GLY A 357 -10.47 -10.30 -22.33
C GLY A 357 -9.19 -10.85 -22.95
N LYS A 358 -8.12 -10.05 -23.12
CA LYS A 358 -6.82 -10.58 -23.54
C LYS A 358 -6.02 -11.11 -22.35
N GLU A 359 -5.41 -12.28 -22.54
CA GLU A 359 -4.49 -12.87 -21.57
C GLU A 359 -3.27 -11.98 -21.33
N PRO A 360 -2.73 -11.96 -20.07
CA PRO A 360 -1.55 -11.17 -19.73
C PRO A 360 -0.31 -11.66 -20.50
N GLN A 361 0.54 -10.71 -20.87
CA GLN A 361 1.79 -10.99 -21.57
C GLN A 361 2.99 -10.86 -20.62
N HIS A 362 4.00 -11.69 -20.83
CA HIS A 362 5.23 -11.66 -20.03
C HIS A 362 5.90 -10.28 -20.12
N GLY A 363 6.32 -9.75 -18.96
CA GLY A 363 6.98 -8.45 -18.83
C GLY A 363 6.09 -7.24 -18.61
N GLN A 364 4.77 -7.41 -18.49
CA GLN A 364 3.85 -6.32 -18.21
C GLN A 364 3.90 -5.85 -16.74
N SER A 365 3.53 -4.57 -16.49
CA SER A 365 3.26 -4.05 -15.16
C SER A 365 2.15 -4.84 -14.48
N LEU A 366 2.39 -5.29 -13.25
CA LEU A 366 1.39 -6.07 -12.50
C LEU A 366 0.21 -5.19 -12.09
N VAL A 367 0.46 -3.91 -11.80
CA VAL A 367 -0.59 -2.93 -11.50
C VAL A 367 -1.56 -2.81 -12.67
N ALA A 368 -1.04 -2.69 -13.88
CA ALA A 368 -1.86 -2.59 -15.09
C ALA A 368 -2.61 -3.88 -15.40
N VAL A 369 -1.98 -5.04 -15.26
CA VAL A 369 -2.61 -6.35 -15.47
C VAL A 369 -3.81 -6.54 -14.54
N VAL A 370 -3.63 -6.27 -13.26
CA VAL A 370 -4.72 -6.42 -12.25
C VAL A 370 -5.85 -5.43 -12.53
N LYS A 371 -5.53 -4.18 -12.88
CA LYS A 371 -6.53 -3.18 -13.28
C LYS A 371 -7.40 -3.70 -14.42
N HIS A 372 -6.80 -4.23 -15.46
CA HIS A 372 -7.55 -4.77 -16.61
C HIS A 372 -8.47 -5.92 -16.20
N ALA A 373 -7.98 -6.84 -15.36
CA ALA A 373 -8.74 -8.00 -14.93
C ALA A 373 -9.90 -7.65 -13.98
N MET A 374 -9.72 -6.64 -13.10
CA MET A 374 -10.75 -6.28 -12.12
C MET A 374 -11.81 -5.32 -12.66
N GLY A 375 -11.58 -4.68 -13.81
CA GLY A 375 -12.51 -3.73 -14.44
C GLY A 375 -12.15 -2.27 -14.21
N GLY A 376 -13.02 -1.35 -14.65
CA GLY A 376 -12.78 0.08 -14.64
C GLY A 376 -12.52 0.68 -13.26
N LEU A 377 -11.76 1.76 -13.22
CA LEU A 377 -11.39 2.47 -11.99
C LEU A 377 -12.42 3.54 -11.59
N ARG A 378 -12.53 3.81 -10.29
CA ARG A 378 -13.32 4.91 -9.75
C ARG A 378 -12.81 6.25 -10.26
N GLN A 379 -13.76 7.18 -10.43
CA GLN A 379 -13.50 8.53 -10.96
C GLN A 379 -13.89 9.64 -9.98
N ASP A 380 -14.10 9.32 -8.69
CA ASP A 380 -14.40 10.33 -7.67
C ASP A 380 -13.26 11.33 -7.55
N GLU A 381 -13.60 12.61 -7.48
CA GLU A 381 -12.59 13.66 -7.45
C GLU A 381 -11.89 13.79 -6.09
N ASN A 382 -10.62 14.16 -6.13
CA ASN A 382 -9.80 14.51 -4.99
C ASN A 382 -10.07 15.94 -4.49
N TRP A 383 -9.50 16.29 -3.34
CA TRP A 383 -9.55 17.62 -2.76
C TRP A 383 -8.29 18.42 -3.13
N LEU A 384 -8.42 19.72 -3.43
CA LEU A 384 -7.29 20.57 -3.83
C LEU A 384 -7.17 21.88 -3.03
N SER A 385 -8.11 22.19 -2.12
CA SER A 385 -8.10 23.46 -1.38
C SER A 385 -7.53 23.29 0.02
N TYR A 386 -6.32 23.81 0.25
CA TYR A 386 -5.59 23.71 1.52
C TYR A 386 -5.18 25.09 2.03
N GLU A 387 -6.18 25.94 2.31
CA GLU A 387 -6.00 27.33 2.74
C GLU A 387 -5.29 27.43 4.10
N GLY A 388 -5.36 26.40 4.93
CA GLY A 388 -4.68 26.31 6.23
C GLY A 388 -3.24 25.80 6.17
N SER A 389 -2.72 25.45 4.99
CA SER A 389 -1.35 24.97 4.84
C SER A 389 -0.32 26.00 5.30
N LYS A 390 0.75 25.54 5.92
CA LYS A 390 1.91 26.39 6.25
C LYS A 390 2.70 26.84 5.02
N PHE A 391 2.50 26.20 3.87
CA PHE A 391 3.23 26.49 2.63
C PHE A 391 2.45 27.45 1.73
N ASP A 392 3.10 28.54 1.32
CA ASP A 392 2.49 29.59 0.48
C ASP A 392 2.04 29.04 -0.88
N ASN A 393 2.90 28.31 -1.55
CA ASN A 393 2.58 27.74 -2.86
C ASN A 393 1.43 26.72 -2.80
N LEU A 394 1.32 25.95 -1.71
CA LEU A 394 0.21 25.00 -1.57
C LEU A 394 -1.11 25.72 -1.27
N ARG A 395 -1.10 26.76 -0.41
CA ARG A 395 -2.30 27.59 -0.19
C ARG A 395 -2.83 28.20 -1.49
N ASN A 396 -1.93 28.57 -2.39
CA ASN A 396 -2.25 29.15 -3.70
C ASN A 396 -2.50 28.09 -4.79
N GLY A 397 -2.57 26.80 -4.44
CA GLY A 397 -2.85 25.70 -5.38
C GLY A 397 -1.72 25.40 -6.35
N MET A 398 -0.47 25.70 -5.99
CA MET A 398 0.73 25.55 -6.84
C MET A 398 0.65 26.37 -8.15
N GLU A 399 0.17 27.62 -8.05
CA GLU A 399 0.16 28.58 -9.15
C GLU A 399 1.47 29.38 -9.21
#